data_15925b97e0a2cd4c70ff277eb624f561
#
_entry.id   15925b97e0a2cd4c70ff277eb624f561
#
_cell.length_a   1.000
_cell.length_b   1.000
_cell.length_c   1.000
_cell.angle_alpha   90.00
_cell.angle_beta   90.00
_cell.angle_gamma   90.00
#
_symmetry.space_group_name_H-M   'P 1'
#
loop_
_entity.id
_entity.type
_entity.pdbx_description
1 polymer ?
#
loop_
_entity_poly.entity_id
_entity_poly.type
_entity_poly.pdbx_seq_one_letter_code
_entity_poly.pdbx_strand_id
1 'polypeptide(L)'
;VLGSLVARYGFARIALPGGCAIGTRPVDFHLDALEKLGAKIELKNGYIEASSKKLVGCEINFPGISVTGTENIMMAAVLAKGQTVLRNVAKEPEVEDLADFLNSMGAKISGAGTDEIIIEGVEDLQSSVFSIPADRIEAGTYLIAAAVTFGDITISDIQPSRMNNILDKLKLSGASINASDNEIQLIMDKKSILPVDISTAPFPGFPTDMQAQFTVLNALSNGSS
;
A
#
# COMPACT_ATOMS: atom_id res chain seq x y z
N VAL A 1 6.57 10.27 -3.91
CA VAL A 1 7.24 11.54 -3.50
C VAL A 1 7.13 12.66 -4.55
N LEU A 2 6.91 12.34 -5.85
CA LEU A 2 6.84 13.38 -6.89
C LEU A 2 5.67 14.35 -6.63
N GLY A 3 4.49 13.83 -6.33
CA GLY A 3 3.28 14.62 -6.09
C GLY A 3 3.42 15.55 -4.89
N SER A 4 3.92 15.04 -3.76
CA SER A 4 4.11 15.85 -2.54
C SER A 4 5.12 16.98 -2.75
N LEU A 5 6.21 16.72 -3.48
CA LEU A 5 7.23 17.72 -3.78
C LEU A 5 6.69 18.82 -4.71
N VAL A 6 5.97 18.46 -5.78
CA VAL A 6 5.37 19.43 -6.70
C VAL A 6 4.31 20.27 -6.00
N ALA A 7 3.44 19.64 -5.20
CA ALA A 7 2.40 20.34 -4.47
C ALA A 7 2.95 21.37 -3.48
N ARG A 8 4.06 21.03 -2.80
CA ARG A 8 4.65 21.90 -1.77
C ARG A 8 5.60 22.95 -2.33
N TYR A 9 6.43 22.60 -3.31
CA TYR A 9 7.52 23.46 -3.79
C TYR A 9 7.29 23.99 -5.20
N GLY A 10 6.24 23.58 -5.90
CA GLY A 10 5.94 23.98 -7.26
C GLY A 10 6.85 23.35 -8.32
N PHE A 11 7.90 22.63 -7.93
CA PHE A 11 8.84 21.95 -8.81
C PHE A 11 9.44 20.73 -8.14
N ALA A 12 9.60 19.65 -8.92
CA ALA A 12 10.37 18.48 -8.50
C ALA A 12 11.08 17.83 -9.69
N ARG A 13 12.26 17.30 -9.44
CA ARG A 13 13.02 16.48 -10.40
C ARG A 13 13.42 15.17 -9.73
N ILE A 14 12.94 14.05 -10.27
CA ILE A 14 13.26 12.72 -9.77
C ILE A 14 13.79 11.84 -10.90
N ALA A 15 14.69 10.91 -10.60
CA ALA A 15 15.11 9.91 -11.56
C ALA A 15 13.93 8.98 -11.92
N LEU A 16 13.88 8.53 -13.17
CA LEU A 16 12.98 7.44 -13.53
C LEU A 16 13.30 6.23 -12.65
N PRO A 17 12.29 5.53 -12.13
CA PRO A 17 12.53 4.32 -11.36
C PRO A 17 13.22 3.28 -12.25
N GLY A 18 14.23 2.61 -11.69
CA GLY A 18 14.83 1.45 -12.35
C GLY A 18 13.81 0.32 -12.49
N GLY A 19 14.05 -0.57 -13.45
CA GLY A 19 13.32 -1.85 -13.53
C GLY A 19 13.77 -2.81 -12.43
N CYS A 20 13.08 -3.92 -12.32
CA CYS A 20 13.54 -5.07 -11.55
C CYS A 20 13.52 -6.33 -12.44
N ALA A 21 14.02 -7.45 -11.95
CA ALA A 21 14.04 -8.69 -12.72
C ALA A 21 12.64 -9.17 -13.15
N ILE A 22 11.59 -8.69 -12.52
CA ILE A 22 10.18 -9.03 -12.83
C ILE A 22 9.64 -8.18 -13.97
N GLY A 23 10.13 -6.95 -14.17
CA GLY A 23 9.66 -6.07 -15.25
C GLY A 23 9.93 -4.57 -15.05
N THR A 24 9.39 -3.77 -15.98
CA THR A 24 9.41 -2.31 -15.88
C THR A 24 8.47 -1.85 -14.78
N ARG A 25 8.79 -0.73 -14.14
CA ARG A 25 7.91 -0.05 -13.18
C ARG A 25 7.27 1.16 -13.86
N PRO A 26 6.08 1.00 -14.48
CA PRO A 26 5.42 2.10 -15.15
C PRO A 26 5.04 3.19 -14.13
N VAL A 27 5.27 4.44 -14.52
CA VAL A 27 4.91 5.61 -13.72
C VAL A 27 3.78 6.42 -14.35
N ASP A 28 3.22 5.92 -15.44
CA ASP A 28 2.25 6.61 -16.28
C ASP A 28 1.04 7.09 -15.47
N PHE A 29 0.48 6.25 -14.58
CA PHE A 29 -0.65 6.62 -13.73
C PHE A 29 -0.35 7.82 -12.84
N HIS A 30 0.90 7.93 -12.35
CA HIS A 30 1.33 9.05 -11.53
C HIS A 30 1.44 10.34 -12.35
N LEU A 31 2.01 10.23 -13.56
CA LEU A 31 2.25 11.39 -14.43
C LEU A 31 0.95 11.93 -15.00
N ASP A 32 0.10 11.06 -15.55
CA ASP A 32 -1.22 11.42 -16.10
C ASP A 32 -2.10 12.09 -15.04
N ALA A 33 -2.09 11.57 -13.82
CA ALA A 33 -2.88 12.15 -12.74
C ALA A 33 -2.33 13.52 -12.28
N LEU A 34 -1.01 13.70 -12.23
CA LEU A 34 -0.40 15.01 -11.94
C LEU A 34 -0.66 16.02 -13.04
N GLU A 35 -0.64 15.62 -14.33
CA GLU A 35 -1.01 16.50 -15.45
C GLU A 35 -2.48 16.92 -15.36
N LYS A 36 -3.39 16.04 -14.98
CA LYS A 36 -4.80 16.38 -14.73
C LYS A 36 -4.96 17.40 -13.61
N LEU A 37 -4.13 17.33 -12.58
CA LEU A 37 -4.07 18.34 -11.52
C LEU A 37 -3.40 19.66 -11.98
N GLY A 38 -2.92 19.73 -13.22
CA GLY A 38 -2.32 20.93 -13.81
C GLY A 38 -0.80 21.04 -13.66
N ALA A 39 -0.11 19.95 -13.38
CA ALA A 39 1.35 19.93 -13.46
C ALA A 39 1.82 19.83 -14.92
N LYS A 40 2.90 20.50 -15.25
CA LYS A 40 3.64 20.29 -16.50
C LYS A 40 4.69 19.23 -16.24
N ILE A 41 4.68 18.16 -17.03
CA ILE A 41 5.62 17.04 -16.93
C ILE A 41 6.57 17.07 -18.15
N GLU A 42 7.85 16.88 -17.89
CA GLU A 42 8.87 16.74 -18.92
C GLU A 42 9.82 15.58 -18.57
N LEU A 43 10.11 14.74 -19.57
CA LEU A 43 11.10 13.68 -19.43
C LEU A 43 12.43 14.15 -20.05
N LYS A 44 13.46 14.28 -19.21
CA LYS A 44 14.78 14.79 -19.65
C LYS A 44 15.91 13.94 -19.05
N ASN A 45 16.74 13.37 -19.93
CA ASN A 45 17.98 12.69 -19.54
C ASN A 45 17.78 11.63 -18.42
N GLY A 46 16.71 10.84 -18.50
CA GLY A 46 16.40 9.83 -17.48
C GLY A 46 15.77 10.37 -16.20
N TYR A 47 15.32 11.62 -16.20
CA TYR A 47 14.61 12.27 -15.10
C TYR A 47 13.20 12.66 -15.51
N ILE A 48 12.31 12.66 -14.54
CA ILE A 48 11.00 13.29 -14.59
C ILE A 48 11.14 14.66 -13.94
N GLU A 49 10.85 15.72 -14.69
CA GLU A 49 10.70 17.08 -14.18
C GLU A 49 9.21 17.43 -14.16
N ALA A 50 8.70 17.77 -12.99
CA ALA A 50 7.32 18.18 -12.82
C ALA A 50 7.25 19.56 -12.21
N SER A 51 6.40 20.44 -12.77
CA SER A 51 6.26 21.82 -12.31
C SER A 51 4.80 22.29 -12.33
N SER A 52 4.41 23.07 -11.33
CA SER A 52 3.12 23.76 -11.29
C SER A 52 3.22 25.00 -10.43
N LYS A 53 2.53 26.07 -10.81
CA LYS A 53 2.36 27.24 -9.93
C LYS A 53 1.43 26.94 -8.76
N LYS A 54 0.38 26.16 -9.03
CA LYS A 54 -0.60 25.65 -8.06
C LYS A 54 -1.36 24.51 -8.72
N LEU A 55 -1.43 23.41 -8.06
CA LEU A 55 -2.28 22.29 -8.49
C LEU A 55 -3.76 22.66 -8.29
N VAL A 56 -4.62 22.13 -9.15
CA VAL A 56 -6.06 22.37 -9.11
C VAL A 56 -6.78 21.02 -9.04
N GLY A 57 -7.68 20.89 -8.07
CA GLY A 57 -8.46 19.69 -7.87
C GLY A 57 -9.35 19.39 -9.08
N CYS A 58 -9.50 18.12 -9.37
CA CYS A 58 -10.32 17.60 -10.45
C CYS A 58 -10.74 16.14 -10.18
N GLU A 59 -11.57 15.59 -11.04
CA GLU A 59 -11.91 14.17 -11.00
C GLU A 59 -10.84 13.36 -11.76
N ILE A 60 -10.30 12.33 -11.09
CA ILE A 60 -9.28 11.43 -11.63
C ILE A 60 -9.77 10.00 -11.48
N ASN A 61 -9.99 9.32 -12.60
CA ASN A 61 -10.29 7.89 -12.63
C ASN A 61 -9.02 7.14 -13.05
N PHE A 62 -8.49 6.29 -12.15
CA PHE A 62 -7.32 5.47 -12.46
C PHE A 62 -7.69 4.35 -13.44
N PRO A 63 -6.87 4.10 -14.48
CA PRO A 63 -7.14 3.03 -15.44
C PRO A 63 -6.92 1.63 -14.85
N GLY A 64 -6.29 1.54 -13.70
CA GLY A 64 -6.03 0.32 -12.93
C GLY A 64 -5.68 0.66 -11.50
N ILE A 65 -5.84 -0.30 -10.59
CA ILE A 65 -5.53 -0.12 -9.18
C ILE A 65 -4.01 0.01 -9.00
N SER A 66 -3.60 1.09 -8.33
CA SER A 66 -2.20 1.35 -8.00
C SER A 66 -2.10 1.95 -6.59
N VAL A 67 -1.49 1.23 -5.67
CA VAL A 67 -1.28 1.67 -4.29
C VAL A 67 -0.48 2.97 -4.28
N THR A 68 0.76 2.92 -4.79
CA THR A 68 1.65 4.08 -4.82
C THR A 68 1.14 5.23 -5.69
N GLY A 69 0.34 4.93 -6.74
CA GLY A 69 -0.37 5.92 -7.54
C GLY A 69 -1.40 6.68 -6.70
N THR A 70 -2.24 5.94 -5.98
CA THR A 70 -3.25 6.51 -5.07
C THR A 70 -2.60 7.39 -4.01
N GLU A 71 -1.59 6.88 -3.31
CA GLU A 71 -0.88 7.60 -2.25
C GLU A 71 -0.19 8.87 -2.76
N ASN A 72 0.51 8.78 -3.90
CA ASN A 72 1.22 9.91 -4.48
C ASN A 72 0.27 11.04 -4.88
N ILE A 73 -0.87 10.70 -5.48
CA ILE A 73 -1.86 11.69 -5.91
C ILE A 73 -2.65 12.23 -4.74
N MET A 74 -2.96 11.41 -3.73
CA MET A 74 -3.55 11.87 -2.47
C MET A 74 -2.68 12.94 -1.83
N MET A 75 -1.37 12.69 -1.68
CA MET A 75 -0.42 13.67 -1.13
C MET A 75 -0.34 14.96 -1.98
N ALA A 76 -0.50 14.88 -3.30
CA ALA A 76 -0.50 16.04 -4.16
C ALA A 76 -1.81 16.85 -4.03
N ALA A 77 -2.94 16.16 -3.98
CA ALA A 77 -4.28 16.74 -3.98
C ALA A 77 -4.59 17.51 -2.68
N VAL A 78 -4.00 17.10 -1.56
CA VAL A 78 -4.21 17.78 -0.26
C VAL A 78 -3.87 19.27 -0.32
N LEU A 79 -2.87 19.67 -1.11
CA LEU A 79 -2.48 21.07 -1.28
C LEU A 79 -2.99 21.68 -2.61
N ALA A 80 -3.80 20.96 -3.38
CA ALA A 80 -4.40 21.50 -4.60
C ALA A 80 -5.54 22.49 -4.29
N LYS A 81 -5.85 23.38 -5.21
CA LYS A 81 -6.98 24.30 -5.05
C LYS A 81 -8.29 23.60 -5.39
N GLY A 82 -9.25 23.58 -4.46
CA GLY A 82 -10.57 23.01 -4.66
C GLY A 82 -10.62 21.53 -4.31
N GLN A 83 -11.62 20.81 -4.80
CA GLN A 83 -11.87 19.41 -4.51
C GLN A 83 -11.21 18.51 -5.56
N THR A 84 -10.63 17.40 -5.12
CA THR A 84 -10.19 16.29 -5.96
C THR A 84 -11.00 15.04 -5.63
N VAL A 85 -11.48 14.34 -6.65
CA VAL A 85 -12.16 13.05 -6.51
C VAL A 85 -11.33 11.99 -7.22
N LEU A 86 -10.83 11.03 -6.47
CA LEU A 86 -10.08 9.89 -7.00
C LEU A 86 -10.98 8.67 -7.07
N ARG A 87 -11.08 8.03 -8.24
CA ARG A 87 -11.87 6.81 -8.48
C ARG A 87 -11.02 5.65 -8.92
N ASN A 88 -11.50 4.44 -8.66
CA ASN A 88 -10.78 3.19 -8.93
C ASN A 88 -9.41 3.17 -8.22
N VAL A 89 -9.43 3.57 -6.97
CA VAL A 89 -8.25 3.69 -6.10
C VAL A 89 -7.91 2.38 -5.40
N ALA A 90 -6.70 2.31 -4.88
CA ALA A 90 -6.27 1.24 -3.99
C ALA A 90 -6.97 1.35 -2.62
N LYS A 91 -7.25 0.19 -2.00
CA LYS A 91 -7.98 0.07 -0.71
C LYS A 91 -7.09 -0.53 0.39
N GLU A 92 -5.83 -0.67 0.12
CA GLU A 92 -4.87 -1.22 1.07
C GLU A 92 -4.90 -0.43 2.39
N PRO A 93 -4.76 -1.10 3.54
CA PRO A 93 -4.74 -0.43 4.85
C PRO A 93 -3.74 0.72 4.94
N GLU A 94 -2.63 0.64 4.20
CA GLU A 94 -1.60 1.66 4.12
C GLU A 94 -2.12 2.97 3.48
N VAL A 95 -3.10 2.89 2.59
CA VAL A 95 -3.79 4.05 1.99
C VAL A 95 -4.68 4.74 3.02
N GLU A 96 -5.37 3.96 3.87
CA GLU A 96 -6.15 4.49 4.99
C GLU A 96 -5.23 5.16 6.02
N ASP A 97 -4.13 4.50 6.38
CA ASP A 97 -3.14 5.04 7.32
C ASP A 97 -2.54 6.38 6.83
N LEU A 98 -2.25 6.48 5.53
CA LEU A 98 -1.78 7.74 4.94
C LEU A 98 -2.86 8.84 5.00
N ALA A 99 -4.11 8.50 4.72
CA ALA A 99 -5.22 9.45 4.81
C ALA A 99 -5.41 9.94 6.26
N ASP A 100 -5.36 9.05 7.23
CA ASP A 100 -5.45 9.37 8.66
C ASP A 100 -4.27 10.24 9.11
N PHE A 101 -3.05 9.92 8.67
CA PHE A 101 -1.89 10.75 8.95
C PHE A 101 -2.05 12.15 8.38
N LEU A 102 -2.43 12.29 7.10
CA LEU A 102 -2.65 13.60 6.47
C LEU A 102 -3.80 14.37 7.15
N ASN A 103 -4.89 13.69 7.51
CA ASN A 103 -6.00 14.29 8.25
C ASN A 103 -5.58 14.79 9.64
N SER A 104 -4.69 14.06 10.33
CA SER A 104 -4.12 14.52 11.60
C SER A 104 -3.28 15.79 11.45
N MET A 105 -2.75 16.04 10.25
CA MET A 105 -2.04 17.28 9.88
C MET A 105 -2.95 18.41 9.41
N GLY A 106 -4.27 18.20 9.38
CA GLY A 106 -5.26 19.18 8.96
C GLY A 106 -5.75 19.05 7.52
N ALA A 107 -5.40 17.96 6.81
CA ALA A 107 -6.02 17.63 5.54
C ALA A 107 -7.51 17.31 5.71
N LYS A 108 -8.23 17.24 4.58
CA LYS A 108 -9.67 16.91 4.54
C LYS A 108 -9.88 15.81 3.52
N ILE A 109 -9.62 14.57 3.94
CA ILE A 109 -9.71 13.36 3.12
C ILE A 109 -10.82 12.48 3.68
N SER A 110 -11.66 11.95 2.81
CA SER A 110 -12.69 10.96 3.12
C SER A 110 -12.74 9.87 2.06
N GLY A 111 -13.28 8.69 2.42
CA GLY A 111 -13.46 7.58 1.51
C GLY A 111 -12.22 6.67 1.33
N ALA A 112 -11.10 6.89 2.04
CA ALA A 112 -9.99 5.94 2.04
C ALA A 112 -10.49 4.55 2.47
N GLY A 113 -9.96 3.49 1.83
CA GLY A 113 -10.45 2.12 2.01
C GLY A 113 -11.66 1.75 1.14
N THR A 114 -12.23 2.70 0.37
CA THR A 114 -13.31 2.47 -0.58
C THR A 114 -12.85 2.64 -2.04
N ASP A 115 -13.77 2.55 -3.02
CA ASP A 115 -13.46 2.76 -4.44
C ASP A 115 -13.24 4.22 -4.81
N GLU A 116 -13.57 5.15 -3.91
CA GLU A 116 -13.54 6.57 -4.15
C GLU A 116 -12.95 7.32 -2.95
N ILE A 117 -12.01 8.21 -3.22
CA ILE A 117 -11.42 9.11 -2.22
C ILE A 117 -11.75 10.55 -2.62
N ILE A 118 -12.30 11.32 -1.68
CA ILE A 118 -12.60 12.74 -1.85
C ILE A 118 -11.64 13.55 -1.00
N ILE A 119 -11.02 14.56 -1.59
CA ILE A 119 -10.00 15.39 -0.96
C ILE A 119 -10.36 16.86 -1.18
N GLU A 120 -10.62 17.57 -0.10
CA GLU A 120 -10.75 19.03 -0.12
C GLU A 120 -9.38 19.65 0.11
N GLY A 121 -8.87 20.38 -0.88
CA GLY A 121 -7.56 20.98 -0.79
C GLY A 121 -7.48 22.04 0.32
N VAL A 122 -6.36 22.06 1.03
CA VAL A 122 -6.06 23.03 2.09
C VAL A 122 -4.85 23.89 1.69
N GLU A 123 -4.68 25.05 2.34
CA GLU A 123 -3.55 25.91 2.05
C GLU A 123 -2.25 25.39 2.64
N ASP A 124 -2.31 24.86 3.88
CA ASP A 124 -1.15 24.37 4.62
C ASP A 124 -1.52 23.14 5.45
N LEU A 125 -0.51 22.33 5.72
CA LEU A 125 -0.55 21.24 6.69
C LEU A 125 0.22 21.63 7.95
N GLN A 126 -0.28 21.19 9.09
CA GLN A 126 0.32 21.42 10.39
C GLN A 126 1.16 20.22 10.82
N SER A 127 2.10 20.44 11.73
CA SER A 127 2.80 19.32 12.38
C SER A 127 1.85 18.49 13.22
N SER A 128 2.04 17.18 13.21
CA SER A 128 1.22 16.24 13.99
C SER A 128 2.10 15.17 14.62
N VAL A 129 1.60 14.54 15.67
CA VAL A 129 2.16 13.31 16.24
C VAL A 129 1.27 12.17 15.77
N PHE A 130 1.87 11.20 15.10
CA PHE A 130 1.17 10.05 14.53
C PHE A 130 1.94 8.77 14.86
N SER A 131 1.24 7.75 15.34
CA SER A 131 1.83 6.42 15.52
C SER A 131 1.71 5.65 14.22
N ILE A 132 2.84 5.26 13.66
CA ILE A 132 2.85 4.44 12.44
C ILE A 132 2.31 3.05 12.79
N PRO A 133 1.28 2.54 12.09
CA PRO A 133 0.77 1.20 12.30
C PRO A 133 1.80 0.12 12.01
N ALA A 134 1.59 -1.07 12.59
CA ALA A 134 2.45 -2.21 12.33
C ALA A 134 2.33 -2.69 10.87
N ASP A 135 3.46 -3.13 10.32
CA ASP A 135 3.55 -3.68 8.96
C ASP A 135 3.01 -5.11 8.93
N ARG A 136 1.87 -5.30 8.26
CA ARG A 136 1.22 -6.62 8.09
C ARG A 136 2.05 -7.60 7.24
N ILE A 137 2.90 -7.10 6.35
CA ILE A 137 3.78 -7.92 5.51
C ILE A 137 4.98 -8.41 6.33
N GLU A 138 5.55 -7.55 7.17
CA GLU A 138 6.57 -7.95 8.13
C GLU A 138 6.02 -9.01 9.10
N ALA A 139 4.87 -8.76 9.70
CA ALA A 139 4.19 -9.72 10.58
C ALA A 139 3.95 -11.07 9.88
N GLY A 140 3.39 -11.03 8.66
CA GLY A 140 3.17 -12.22 7.84
C GLY A 140 4.46 -12.99 7.55
N THR A 141 5.57 -12.28 7.32
CA THR A 141 6.89 -12.87 7.10
C THR A 141 7.38 -13.65 8.32
N TYR A 142 7.25 -13.10 9.53
CA TYR A 142 7.60 -13.80 10.78
C TYR A 142 6.68 -14.99 11.06
N LEU A 143 5.38 -14.86 10.77
CA LEU A 143 4.44 -16.00 10.90
C LEU A 143 4.84 -17.15 9.96
N ILE A 144 5.22 -16.85 8.71
CA ILE A 144 5.73 -17.87 7.78
C ILE A 144 7.04 -18.49 8.29
N ALA A 145 7.97 -17.67 8.80
CA ALA A 145 9.21 -18.19 9.37
C ALA A 145 8.96 -19.18 10.49
N ALA A 146 8.02 -18.88 11.41
CA ALA A 146 7.60 -19.80 12.46
C ALA A 146 6.93 -21.06 11.89
N ALA A 147 6.04 -20.91 10.91
CA ALA A 147 5.37 -22.05 10.30
C ALA A 147 6.34 -23.04 9.65
N VAL A 148 7.34 -22.55 8.88
CA VAL A 148 8.30 -23.44 8.19
C VAL A 148 9.36 -24.05 9.10
N THR A 149 9.53 -23.50 10.30
CA THR A 149 10.43 -24.03 11.34
C THR A 149 9.71 -24.85 12.42
N PHE A 150 8.40 -25.09 12.25
CA PHE A 150 7.55 -25.78 13.23
C PHE A 150 7.60 -25.14 14.62
N GLY A 151 7.54 -23.80 14.63
CA GLY A 151 7.68 -22.97 15.82
C GLY A 151 6.34 -22.52 16.41
N ASP A 152 6.46 -21.81 17.53
CA ASP A 152 5.40 -21.06 18.21
C ASP A 152 5.86 -19.60 18.33
N ILE A 153 5.07 -18.67 17.82
CA ILE A 153 5.37 -17.25 17.87
C ILE A 153 4.12 -16.44 18.19
N THR A 154 4.30 -15.43 19.01
CA THR A 154 3.30 -14.39 19.24
C THR A 154 3.79 -13.07 18.73
N ILE A 155 2.98 -12.38 17.91
CA ILE A 155 3.23 -11.04 17.39
C ILE A 155 2.23 -10.10 18.04
N SER A 156 2.73 -9.08 18.73
CA SER A 156 1.92 -8.06 19.39
C SER A 156 1.88 -6.76 18.57
N ASP A 157 0.96 -5.89 18.92
CA ASP A 157 0.74 -4.58 18.30
C ASP A 157 0.38 -4.64 16.81
N ILE A 158 -0.26 -5.73 16.39
CA ILE A 158 -0.74 -5.95 15.01
C ILE A 158 -2.26 -6.13 14.98
N GLN A 159 -2.93 -5.57 14.00
CA GLN A 159 -4.37 -5.74 13.79
C GLN A 159 -4.63 -6.94 12.87
N PRO A 160 -5.14 -8.07 13.38
CA PRO A 160 -5.37 -9.27 12.57
C PRO A 160 -6.34 -9.05 11.41
N SER A 161 -7.33 -8.16 11.58
CA SER A 161 -8.32 -7.82 10.55
C SER A 161 -7.71 -7.30 9.25
N ARG A 162 -6.52 -6.70 9.31
CA ARG A 162 -5.79 -6.18 8.15
C ARG A 162 -5.07 -7.26 7.34
N MET A 163 -5.00 -8.50 7.86
CA MET A 163 -4.25 -9.58 7.22
C MET A 163 -4.99 -10.92 7.22
N ASN A 164 -6.32 -10.91 7.30
CA ASN A 164 -7.16 -12.11 7.31
C ASN A 164 -6.83 -13.05 6.15
N ASN A 165 -6.62 -12.53 4.95
CA ASN A 165 -6.23 -13.29 3.75
C ASN A 165 -4.94 -14.09 3.92
N ILE A 166 -3.94 -13.55 4.64
CA ILE A 166 -2.69 -14.21 4.98
C ILE A 166 -2.93 -15.27 6.06
N LEU A 167 -3.65 -14.91 7.13
CA LEU A 167 -3.96 -15.82 8.25
C LEU A 167 -4.77 -17.03 7.80
N ASP A 168 -5.73 -16.84 6.90
CA ASP A 168 -6.55 -17.95 6.38
C ASP A 168 -5.71 -18.93 5.56
N LYS A 169 -4.75 -18.44 4.77
CA LYS A 169 -3.83 -19.31 4.04
C LYS A 169 -2.87 -20.06 4.99
N LEU A 170 -2.42 -19.43 6.06
CA LEU A 170 -1.63 -20.10 7.09
C LEU A 170 -2.42 -21.19 7.82
N LYS A 171 -3.68 -20.97 8.16
CA LYS A 171 -4.57 -22.01 8.71
C LYS A 171 -4.71 -23.20 7.77
N LEU A 172 -4.89 -22.93 6.45
CA LEU A 172 -4.97 -23.99 5.43
C LEU A 172 -3.65 -24.77 5.32
N SER A 173 -2.49 -24.15 5.55
CA SER A 173 -1.21 -24.86 5.58
C SER A 173 -1.03 -25.77 6.80
N GLY A 174 -1.94 -25.69 7.75
CA GLY A 174 -1.97 -26.53 8.95
C GLY A 174 -1.59 -25.83 10.24
N ALA A 175 -1.28 -24.54 10.20
CA ALA A 175 -0.98 -23.76 11.39
C ALA A 175 -2.23 -23.54 12.26
N SER A 176 -2.07 -23.60 13.58
CA SER A 176 -3.06 -23.13 14.55
C SER A 176 -2.84 -21.64 14.79
N ILE A 177 -3.89 -20.84 14.62
CA ILE A 177 -3.81 -19.38 14.78
C ILE A 177 -4.84 -18.93 15.80
N ASN A 178 -4.37 -18.27 16.86
CA ASN A 178 -5.16 -17.54 17.82
C ASN A 178 -4.94 -16.05 17.60
N ALA A 179 -6.01 -15.29 17.46
CA ALA A 179 -5.93 -13.84 17.25
C ALA A 179 -6.85 -13.12 18.22
N SER A 180 -6.37 -12.01 18.77
CA SER A 180 -7.14 -11.03 19.54
C SER A 180 -7.15 -9.69 18.79
N ASP A 181 -7.59 -8.61 19.41
CA ASP A 181 -7.71 -7.30 18.73
C ASP A 181 -6.37 -6.77 18.19
N ASN A 182 -5.27 -7.05 18.89
CA ASN A 182 -3.94 -6.51 18.57
C ASN A 182 -2.79 -7.52 18.69
N GLU A 183 -3.11 -8.82 18.63
CA GLU A 183 -2.11 -9.88 18.79
C GLU A 183 -2.48 -11.09 17.94
N ILE A 184 -1.46 -11.76 17.41
CA ILE A 184 -1.59 -13.00 16.65
C ILE A 184 -0.58 -13.99 17.22
N GLN A 185 -1.06 -15.16 17.66
CA GLN A 185 -0.23 -16.31 17.93
C GLN A 185 -0.38 -17.33 16.81
N LEU A 186 0.75 -17.82 16.30
CA LEU A 186 0.80 -18.97 15.39
C LEU A 186 1.58 -20.10 16.05
N ILE A 187 0.99 -21.30 16.00
CA ILE A 187 1.62 -22.53 16.45
C ILE A 187 1.59 -23.53 15.28
N MET A 188 2.75 -24.05 14.91
CA MET A 188 2.88 -25.12 13.93
C MET A 188 3.39 -26.38 14.63
N ASP A 189 2.48 -27.12 15.23
CA ASP A 189 2.75 -28.37 15.96
C ASP A 189 2.71 -29.63 15.07
N LYS A 190 2.23 -29.49 13.84
CA LYS A 190 2.15 -30.57 12.86
C LYS A 190 3.54 -30.89 12.28
N LYS A 191 3.78 -32.16 12.00
CA LYS A 191 5.05 -32.64 11.42
C LYS A 191 5.15 -32.42 9.90
N SER A 192 4.13 -31.83 9.28
CA SER A 192 4.12 -31.56 7.83
C SER A 192 3.28 -30.33 7.52
N ILE A 193 3.78 -29.55 6.58
CA ILE A 193 3.08 -28.40 6.02
C ILE A 193 2.21 -28.87 4.86
N LEU A 194 0.97 -28.41 4.79
CA LEU A 194 0.08 -28.66 3.67
C LEU A 194 0.29 -27.62 2.59
N PRO A 195 0.26 -27.98 1.29
CA PRO A 195 0.38 -27.04 0.20
C PRO A 195 -0.86 -26.14 0.13
N VAL A 196 -0.65 -24.88 -0.28
CA VAL A 196 -1.72 -23.89 -0.34
C VAL A 196 -1.67 -23.13 -1.66
N ASP A 197 -2.72 -23.21 -2.45
CA ASP A 197 -2.85 -22.44 -3.67
C ASP A 197 -3.04 -20.96 -3.37
N ILE A 198 -2.25 -20.12 -4.06
CA ILE A 198 -2.25 -18.66 -3.89
C ILE A 198 -2.57 -17.99 -5.23
N SER A 199 -3.49 -17.05 -5.20
CA SER A 199 -3.75 -16.12 -6.29
C SER A 199 -3.68 -14.70 -5.75
N THR A 200 -2.75 -13.90 -6.27
CA THR A 200 -2.56 -12.52 -5.84
C THR A 200 -3.62 -11.60 -6.45
N ALA A 201 -4.10 -10.67 -5.66
CA ALA A 201 -5.06 -9.65 -6.08
C ALA A 201 -4.94 -8.40 -5.18
N PRO A 202 -5.40 -7.22 -5.65
CA PRO A 202 -5.51 -6.04 -4.80
C PRO A 202 -6.34 -6.30 -3.54
N PHE A 203 -6.07 -5.54 -2.48
CA PHE A 203 -6.78 -5.68 -1.21
C PHE A 203 -8.33 -5.57 -1.40
N PRO A 204 -9.12 -6.43 -0.74
CA PRO A 204 -8.77 -7.39 0.31
C PRO A 204 -8.30 -8.76 -0.21
N GLY A 205 -7.86 -8.86 -1.47
CA GLY A 205 -7.26 -10.07 -2.02
C GLY A 205 -5.89 -10.37 -1.41
N PHE A 206 -5.26 -11.47 -1.88
CA PHE A 206 -3.96 -11.88 -1.34
C PHE A 206 -2.82 -10.98 -1.86
N PRO A 207 -1.99 -10.38 -0.98
CA PRO A 207 -0.98 -9.40 -1.40
C PRO A 207 0.19 -10.05 -2.14
N THR A 208 0.63 -9.41 -3.23
CA THR A 208 1.83 -9.84 -3.99
C THR A 208 3.10 -9.85 -3.14
N ASP A 209 3.18 -8.99 -2.13
CA ASP A 209 4.33 -8.87 -1.23
C ASP A 209 4.55 -10.10 -0.36
N MET A 210 3.54 -10.97 -0.21
CA MET A 210 3.64 -12.25 0.49
C MET A 210 3.96 -13.43 -0.44
N GLN A 211 4.12 -13.22 -1.73
CA GLN A 211 4.37 -14.29 -2.71
C GLN A 211 5.65 -15.05 -2.40
N ALA A 212 6.75 -14.35 -2.13
CA ALA A 212 8.04 -14.97 -1.85
C ALA A 212 7.98 -15.87 -0.61
N GLN A 213 7.38 -15.40 0.48
CA GLN A 213 7.26 -16.12 1.74
C GLN A 213 6.41 -17.40 1.59
N PHE A 214 5.27 -17.31 0.91
CA PHE A 214 4.45 -18.48 0.63
C PHE A 214 5.08 -19.44 -0.38
N THR A 215 5.94 -18.96 -1.28
CA THR A 215 6.75 -19.83 -2.13
C THR A 215 7.68 -20.70 -1.27
N VAL A 216 8.31 -20.14 -0.25
CA VAL A 216 9.14 -20.92 0.71
C VAL A 216 8.29 -21.92 1.48
N LEU A 217 7.13 -21.51 1.99
CA LEU A 217 6.21 -22.41 2.70
C LEU A 217 5.79 -23.60 1.82
N ASN A 218 5.39 -23.32 0.58
CA ASN A 218 4.97 -24.37 -0.36
C ASN A 218 6.13 -25.26 -0.82
N ALA A 219 7.36 -24.72 -0.96
CA ALA A 219 8.53 -25.54 -1.27
C ALA A 219 8.89 -26.57 -0.17
N LEU A 220 8.44 -26.34 1.06
CA LEU A 220 8.62 -27.23 2.21
C LEU A 220 7.37 -28.06 2.51
N SER A 221 6.31 -27.93 1.75
CA SER A 221 5.05 -28.64 1.94
C SER A 221 5.08 -30.04 1.31
N ASN A 222 4.20 -30.92 1.79
CA ASN A 222 3.98 -32.23 1.22
C ASN A 222 2.80 -32.20 0.24
N GLY A 223 3.11 -32.01 -1.07
CA GLY A 223 2.09 -31.98 -2.13
C GLY A 223 2.43 -30.99 -3.23
N SER A 224 1.42 -30.61 -4.00
CA SER A 224 1.51 -29.62 -5.08
C SER A 224 0.65 -28.41 -4.80
N SER A 225 1.09 -27.22 -5.23
CA SER A 225 0.37 -25.95 -5.18
C SER A 225 0.66 -25.13 -6.42
#